data_2b515bdcd8a59ef6b4798e3b4b417a29
#
_entry.id   2b515bdcd8a59ef6b4798e3b4b417a29
#
_cell.length_a   1.000
_cell.length_b   1.000
_cell.length_c   1.000
_cell.angle_alpha   90.00
_cell.angle_beta   90.00
_cell.angle_gamma   90.00
#
_symmetry.space_group_name_H-M   'P 1'
#
loop_
_entity.id
_entity.type
_entity.pdbx_description
1 polymer ?
#
loop_
_entity_poly.entity_id
_entity_poly.type
_entity_poly.pdbx_seq_one_letter_code
_entity_poly.pdbx_strand_id
1 'polypeptide(L)'
;MSPENRKKLNVLRKRLDSLDNKLLSLINIRSNIVKDVLKLKNYKNEIVDKKRIAKILNNIKKKSLKKKIDPKITNRIWKNMIFAYIDYERRNFKKK
;
A
#
# COMPACT_ATOMS: atom_id res chain seq x y z
N MET A 1 -12.13 -26.87 14.01
CA MET A 1 -13.19 -26.23 13.21
C MET A 1 -14.13 -27.33 12.69
N SER A 2 -15.45 -27.13 12.81
CA SER A 2 -16.42 -28.10 12.33
C SER A 2 -16.41 -28.16 10.80
N PRO A 3 -16.93 -29.27 10.18
CA PRO A 3 -17.04 -29.35 8.72
C PRO A 3 -17.89 -28.22 8.14
N GLU A 4 -18.97 -27.84 8.82
CA GLU A 4 -19.85 -26.75 8.41
C GLU A 4 -19.13 -25.40 8.42
N ASN A 5 -18.39 -25.10 9.48
CA ASN A 5 -17.59 -23.88 9.56
C ASN A 5 -16.47 -23.88 8.53
N ARG A 6 -15.91 -25.03 8.21
CA ARG A 6 -14.87 -25.14 7.19
C ARG A 6 -15.41 -24.79 5.80
N LYS A 7 -16.63 -25.18 5.48
CA LYS A 7 -17.30 -24.78 4.24
C LYS A 7 -17.51 -23.27 4.19
N LYS A 8 -17.97 -22.67 5.30
CA LYS A 8 -18.13 -21.22 5.41
C LYS A 8 -16.81 -20.49 5.25
N LEU A 9 -15.74 -21.01 5.85
CA LEU A 9 -14.41 -20.46 5.72
C LEU A 9 -13.94 -20.47 4.26
N ASN A 10 -14.18 -21.55 3.54
CA ASN A 10 -13.77 -21.63 2.14
C ASN A 10 -14.49 -20.59 1.26
N VAL A 11 -15.75 -20.33 1.53
CA VAL A 11 -16.52 -19.26 0.83
C VAL A 11 -15.89 -17.89 1.12
N LEU A 12 -15.57 -17.61 2.37
CA LEU A 12 -14.96 -16.33 2.77
C LEU A 12 -13.56 -16.16 2.17
N ARG A 13 -12.78 -17.22 2.12
CA ARG A 13 -11.44 -17.19 1.48
C ARG A 13 -11.53 -16.88 0.00
N LYS A 14 -12.51 -17.43 -0.72
CA LYS A 14 -12.74 -17.08 -2.13
C LYS A 14 -13.08 -15.60 -2.31
N ARG A 15 -13.87 -15.04 -1.38
CA ARG A 15 -14.17 -13.60 -1.38
C ARG A 15 -12.91 -12.76 -1.15
N LEU A 16 -12.04 -13.19 -0.22
CA LEU A 16 -10.75 -12.54 0.02
C LEU A 16 -9.87 -12.60 -1.23
N ASP A 17 -9.78 -13.76 -1.88
CA ASP A 17 -8.99 -13.92 -3.10
C ASP A 17 -9.47 -12.99 -4.21
N SER A 18 -10.78 -12.84 -4.35
CA SER A 18 -11.37 -11.91 -5.32
C SER A 18 -11.03 -10.45 -4.99
N LEU A 19 -11.07 -10.08 -3.71
CA LEU A 19 -10.64 -8.75 -3.27
C LEU A 19 -9.16 -8.51 -3.51
N ASP A 20 -8.32 -9.51 -3.28
CA ASP A 20 -6.88 -9.41 -3.53
C ASP A 20 -6.58 -9.14 -5.00
N ASN A 21 -7.35 -9.72 -5.93
CA ASN A 21 -7.20 -9.41 -7.35
C ASN A 21 -7.49 -7.92 -7.63
N LYS A 22 -8.50 -7.34 -6.99
CA LYS A 22 -8.81 -5.92 -7.13
C LYS A 22 -7.71 -5.05 -6.52
N LEU A 23 -7.19 -5.44 -5.35
CA LEU A 23 -6.08 -4.74 -4.69
C LEU A 23 -4.83 -4.77 -5.56
N LEU A 24 -4.49 -5.91 -6.17
CA LEU A 24 -3.36 -6.01 -7.09
C LEU A 24 -3.50 -5.06 -8.27
N SER A 25 -4.70 -4.95 -8.84
CA SER A 25 -4.97 -4.02 -9.94
C SER A 25 -4.74 -2.57 -9.51
N LEU A 26 -5.17 -2.20 -8.29
CA LEU A 26 -4.94 -0.86 -7.74
C LEU A 26 -3.47 -0.61 -7.44
N ILE A 27 -2.76 -1.60 -6.91
CA ILE A 27 -1.32 -1.52 -6.66
C ILE A 27 -0.57 -1.35 -7.98
N ASN A 28 -0.99 -2.02 -9.04
CA ASN A 28 -0.39 -1.84 -10.37
C ASN A 28 -0.51 -0.39 -10.84
N ILE A 29 -1.70 0.21 -10.72
CA ILE A 29 -1.92 1.61 -11.07
C ILE A 29 -1.04 2.53 -10.22
N ARG A 30 -1.03 2.29 -8.91
CA ARG A 30 -0.23 3.08 -7.98
C ARG A 30 1.27 2.97 -8.28
N SER A 31 1.75 1.77 -8.60
CA SER A 31 3.15 1.54 -8.96
C SER A 31 3.55 2.29 -10.22
N ASN A 32 2.68 2.37 -11.21
CA ASN A 32 2.94 3.12 -12.43
C ASN A 32 3.04 4.62 -12.14
N ILE A 33 2.21 5.15 -11.24
CA ILE A 33 2.29 6.54 -10.80
C ILE A 33 3.62 6.80 -10.06
N VAL A 34 4.04 5.89 -9.19
CA VAL A 34 5.33 5.99 -8.50
C VAL A 34 6.50 6.02 -9.47
N LYS A 35 6.44 5.20 -10.53
CA LYS A 35 7.46 5.23 -11.61
C LYS A 35 7.53 6.59 -12.28
N ASP A 36 6.37 7.21 -12.53
CA ASP A 36 6.32 8.54 -13.13
C ASP A 36 6.86 9.61 -12.18
N VAL A 37 6.54 9.51 -10.89
CA VAL A 37 7.10 10.42 -9.87
C VAL A 37 8.61 10.28 -9.80
N LEU A 38 9.14 9.06 -9.86
CA LEU A 38 10.58 8.81 -9.82
C LEU A 38 11.32 9.51 -10.96
N LYS A 39 10.71 9.56 -12.15
CA LYS A 39 11.29 10.24 -13.31
C LYS A 39 11.46 11.75 -13.10
N LEU A 40 10.67 12.35 -12.23
CA LEU A 40 10.73 13.78 -11.92
C LEU A 40 11.82 14.12 -10.90
N LYS A 41 12.32 13.13 -10.17
CA LYS A 41 13.36 13.34 -9.16
C LYS A 41 14.74 13.44 -9.81
N ASN A 42 15.47 14.47 -9.46
CA ASN A 42 16.81 14.73 -10.00
C ASN A 42 17.91 14.16 -9.10
N TYR A 43 17.67 14.07 -7.80
CA TYR A 43 18.66 13.67 -6.80
C TYR A 43 18.12 12.52 -5.96
N LYS A 44 19.02 11.63 -5.56
CA LYS A 44 18.69 10.44 -4.77
C LYS A 44 18.08 10.79 -3.41
N ASN A 45 18.47 11.93 -2.84
CA ASN A 45 17.93 12.39 -1.56
C ASN A 45 16.47 12.85 -1.64
N GLU A 46 15.91 13.01 -2.84
CA GLU A 46 14.51 13.34 -3.02
C GLU A 46 13.59 12.12 -2.86
N ILE A 47 14.15 10.90 -2.81
CA ILE A 47 13.37 9.67 -2.71
C ILE A 47 12.61 9.59 -1.39
N VAL A 48 13.28 9.92 -0.28
CA VAL A 48 12.64 9.92 1.04
C VAL A 48 12.16 11.33 1.36
N ASP A 49 10.86 11.55 1.26
CA ASP A 49 10.21 12.80 1.62
C ASP A 49 9.45 12.59 2.94
N LYS A 50 10.11 12.94 4.05
CA LYS A 50 9.57 12.73 5.40
C LYS A 50 8.25 13.47 5.64
N LYS A 51 8.12 14.69 5.10
CA LYS A 51 6.88 15.48 5.23
C LYS A 51 5.72 14.81 4.50
N ARG A 52 5.99 14.30 3.29
CA ARG A 52 4.98 13.60 2.50
C ARG A 52 4.55 12.30 3.19
N ILE A 53 5.50 11.55 3.72
CA ILE A 53 5.22 10.29 4.44
C ILE A 53 4.30 10.57 5.64
N ALA A 54 4.64 11.56 6.46
CA ALA A 54 3.83 11.94 7.62
C ALA A 54 2.42 12.36 7.21
N LYS A 55 2.29 13.11 6.12
CA LYS A 55 0.99 13.55 5.59
C LYS A 55 0.14 12.37 5.13
N ILE A 56 0.75 11.43 4.39
CA ILE A 56 0.04 10.22 3.94
C ILE A 56 -0.48 9.43 5.13
N LEU A 57 0.38 9.14 6.11
CA LEU A 57 -0.01 8.33 7.27
C LEU A 57 -1.10 9.00 8.11
N ASN A 58 -1.04 10.33 8.27
CA ASN A 58 -2.06 11.07 8.98
C ASN A 58 -3.41 11.03 8.23
N ASN A 59 -3.38 11.22 6.92
CA ASN A 59 -4.59 11.15 6.08
C ASN A 59 -5.22 9.76 6.13
N ILE A 60 -4.41 8.71 6.05
CA ILE A 60 -4.90 7.32 6.11
C ILE A 60 -5.53 7.03 7.47
N LYS A 61 -4.92 7.51 8.55
CA LYS A 61 -5.49 7.37 9.90
C LYS A 61 -6.87 8.01 9.99
N LYS A 62 -7.00 9.26 9.55
CA LYS A 62 -8.28 9.99 9.57
C LYS A 62 -9.36 9.29 8.74
N LYS A 63 -9.01 8.86 7.53
CA LYS A 63 -9.92 8.15 6.64
C LYS A 63 -10.35 6.80 7.19
N SER A 64 -9.41 6.10 7.83
CA SER A 64 -9.69 4.81 8.48
C SER A 64 -10.71 4.96 9.60
N LEU A 65 -10.54 5.97 10.46
CA LEU A 65 -11.48 6.24 11.53
C LEU A 65 -12.88 6.55 11.01
N LYS A 66 -12.98 7.35 9.94
CA LYS A 66 -14.27 7.65 9.31
C LYS A 66 -14.96 6.41 8.75
N LYS A 67 -14.19 5.47 8.21
CA LYS A 67 -14.69 4.22 7.63
C LYS A 67 -14.85 3.10 8.66
N LYS A 68 -14.55 3.38 9.93
CA LYS A 68 -14.59 2.38 11.02
C LYS A 68 -13.64 1.21 10.78
N ILE A 69 -12.49 1.49 10.17
CA ILE A 69 -11.42 0.54 9.98
C ILE A 69 -10.40 0.75 11.10
N ASP A 70 -9.89 -0.35 11.67
CA ASP A 70 -8.87 -0.30 12.69
C ASP A 70 -7.61 0.39 12.14
N PRO A 71 -7.21 1.57 12.70
CA PRO A 71 -6.05 2.30 12.19
C PRO A 71 -4.73 1.54 12.36
N LYS A 72 -4.66 0.58 13.27
CA LYS A 72 -3.46 -0.27 13.44
C LYS A 72 -3.22 -1.13 12.20
N ILE A 73 -4.30 -1.58 11.54
CA ILE A 73 -4.21 -2.35 10.30
C ILE A 73 -3.72 -1.47 9.16
N THR A 74 -4.40 -0.37 8.91
CA THR A 74 -4.08 0.51 7.77
C THR A 74 -2.75 1.21 7.93
N ASN A 75 -2.37 1.60 9.15
CA ASN A 75 -1.07 2.21 9.41
C ASN A 75 0.08 1.27 9.03
N ARG A 76 -0.01 0.00 9.41
CA ARG A 76 1.00 -1.00 9.09
C ARG A 76 1.07 -1.26 7.59
N ILE A 77 -0.07 -1.39 6.93
CA ILE A 77 -0.13 -1.61 5.48
C ILE A 77 0.51 -0.44 4.74
N TRP A 78 0.13 0.79 5.07
CA TRP A 78 0.65 1.98 4.39
C TRP A 78 2.14 2.22 4.68
N LYS A 79 2.58 2.02 5.91
CA LYS A 79 4.02 2.10 6.22
C LYS A 79 4.83 1.13 5.38
N ASN A 80 4.42 -0.14 5.34
CA ASN A 80 5.14 -1.15 4.59
C ASN A 80 5.11 -0.88 3.09
N MET A 81 3.98 -0.42 2.58
CA MET A 81 3.84 -0.03 1.17
C MET A 81 4.76 1.14 0.81
N ILE A 82 4.81 2.17 1.65
CA ILE A 82 5.70 3.33 1.45
C ILE A 82 7.15 2.87 1.42
N PHE A 83 7.58 2.03 2.36
CA PHE A 83 8.95 1.53 2.41
C PHE A 83 9.27 0.63 1.22
N ALA A 84 8.32 -0.17 0.75
CA ALA A 84 8.49 -0.99 -0.44
C ALA A 84 8.75 -0.13 -1.68
N TYR A 85 8.01 0.97 -1.83
CA TYR A 85 8.22 1.91 -2.95
C TYR A 85 9.52 2.70 -2.82
N ILE A 86 9.89 3.10 -1.61
CA ILE A 86 11.21 3.74 -1.39
C ILE A 86 12.34 2.80 -1.83
N ASP A 87 12.25 1.54 -1.46
CA ASP A 87 13.22 0.53 -1.87
C ASP A 87 13.25 0.37 -3.40
N TYR A 88 12.09 0.31 -4.03
CA TYR A 88 11.98 0.27 -5.48
C TYR A 88 12.63 1.48 -6.14
N GLU A 89 12.35 2.69 -5.63
CA GLU A 89 12.90 3.93 -6.18
C GLU A 89 14.42 3.97 -6.04
N ARG A 90 14.96 3.53 -4.90
CA ARG A 90 16.42 3.46 -4.69
C ARG A 90 17.09 2.51 -5.67
N ARG A 91 16.49 1.35 -5.92
CA ARG A 91 17.02 0.36 -6.87
C ARG A 91 16.94 0.82 -8.32
N ASN A 92 16.02 1.68 -8.65
CA ASN A 92 15.75 2.09 -10.03
C ASN A 92 16.12 3.55 -10.33
N PHE A 93 16.72 4.26 -9.39
CA PHE A 93 17.19 5.62 -9.61
C PHE A 93 18.41 5.59 -10.53
N LYS A 94 18.29 6.30 -11.67
CA LYS A 94 19.33 6.28 -12.73
C LYS A 94 20.05 7.61 -12.93
N LYS A 95 19.58 8.67 -12.30
CA LYS A 95 20.20 9.98 -12.39
C LYS A 95 21.32 10.12 -11.37
N LYS A 96 22.32 10.91 -11.67
CA LYS A 96 23.43 11.17 -10.77
C LYS A 96 23.17 12.36 -9.86
#